data_a1cb5cf5e6f8ebfc1bb5884055611f66
#
_entry.id   a1cb5cf5e6f8ebfc1bb5884055611f66
#
_cell.length_a   1.000
_cell.length_b   1.000
_cell.length_c   1.000
_cell.angle_alpha   90.00
_cell.angle_beta   90.00
_cell.angle_gamma   90.00
#
_symmetry.space_group_name_H-M   'P 1'
#
loop_
_entity.id
_entity.type
_entity.pdbx_description
1 polymer ?
#
loop_
_entity_poly.entity_id
_entity_poly.type
_entity_poly.pdbx_seq_one_letter_code
_entity_poly.pdbx_strand_id
1 'polypeptide(L)'
;YLEKQNVEMDSQRPQRFCENETINNVLRVYEAKAKAANIRFNANAAARKETPVSSHDLVAILANVVENALHGAADSETSEPVISVDIYYKAKKMVIVCENSCHPSLEFVPDMSRELWGVGIHSIVSTAEKYGGTCRFTAQNGVFKATVAFTS
;
A
#
# COMPACT_ATOMS: atom_id res chain seq x y z
N TYR A 1 2.14 -23.87 31.65
CA TYR A 1 2.21 -22.43 31.90
C TYR A 1 2.96 -21.67 30.81
N LEU A 2 4.16 -22.11 30.46
CA LEU A 2 4.95 -21.48 29.41
C LEU A 2 4.26 -21.52 28.07
N GLU A 3 3.63 -22.62 27.70
CA GLU A 3 2.88 -22.74 26.46
C GLU A 3 1.71 -21.75 26.42
N LYS A 4 1.00 -21.62 27.54
CA LYS A 4 -0.11 -20.68 27.65
C LYS A 4 0.37 -19.23 27.50
N GLN A 5 1.50 -18.89 28.11
CA GLN A 5 2.09 -17.57 27.96
C GLN A 5 2.51 -17.31 26.52
N ASN A 6 3.11 -18.30 25.86
CA ASN A 6 3.52 -18.16 24.47
C ASN A 6 2.31 -17.90 23.56
N VAL A 7 1.21 -18.58 23.81
CA VAL A 7 -0.03 -18.37 23.03
C VAL A 7 -0.55 -16.96 23.26
N GLU A 8 -0.56 -16.47 24.51
CA GLU A 8 -0.99 -15.11 24.81
C GLU A 8 -0.06 -14.09 24.19
N MET A 9 1.25 -14.32 24.22
CA MET A 9 2.22 -13.44 23.60
C MET A 9 2.03 -13.40 22.08
N ASP A 10 1.79 -14.53 21.47
CA ASP A 10 1.56 -14.58 20.02
C ASP A 10 0.30 -13.81 19.63
N SER A 11 -0.77 -13.91 20.41
CA SER A 11 -1.99 -13.15 20.15
C SER A 11 -1.82 -11.64 20.35
N GLN A 12 -0.83 -11.22 21.15
CA GLN A 12 -0.55 -9.81 21.44
C GLN A 12 0.55 -9.24 20.55
N ARG A 13 1.29 -10.09 19.87
CA ARG A 13 2.32 -9.63 18.95
C ARG A 13 1.72 -8.87 17.79
N PRO A 14 2.42 -7.81 17.32
CA PRO A 14 2.03 -7.16 16.08
C PRO A 14 1.96 -8.18 14.95
N GLN A 15 0.96 -8.06 14.11
CA GLN A 15 0.81 -8.94 12.96
C GLN A 15 2.03 -8.85 12.05
N ARG A 16 2.51 -10.01 11.60
CA ARG A 16 3.61 -10.09 10.63
C ARG A 16 3.02 -10.45 9.27
N PHE A 17 3.19 -9.57 8.30
CA PHE A 17 2.63 -9.72 6.96
C PHE A 17 3.56 -10.51 6.03
N CYS A 18 4.88 -10.42 6.22
CA CYS A 18 5.86 -11.07 5.36
C CYS A 18 7.22 -11.17 6.05
N GLU A 19 8.24 -11.65 5.34
CA GLU A 19 9.59 -11.79 5.87
C GLU A 19 10.37 -10.46 5.93
N ASN A 20 9.88 -9.42 5.27
CA ASN A 20 10.55 -8.12 5.21
C ASN A 20 10.07 -7.24 6.36
N GLU A 21 10.95 -6.94 7.31
CA GLU A 21 10.60 -6.15 8.49
C GLU A 21 10.24 -4.70 8.15
N THR A 22 10.88 -4.12 7.14
CA THR A 22 10.55 -2.77 6.70
C THR A 22 9.10 -2.69 6.25
N ILE A 23 8.67 -3.63 5.42
CA ILE A 23 7.29 -3.72 4.94
C ILE A 23 6.34 -3.97 6.10
N ASN A 24 6.66 -4.91 6.99
CA ASN A 24 5.83 -5.20 8.15
C ASN A 24 5.61 -3.97 9.01
N ASN A 25 6.66 -3.19 9.27
CA ASN A 25 6.57 -1.99 10.09
C ASN A 25 5.65 -0.95 9.46
N VAL A 26 5.78 -0.71 8.16
CA VAL A 26 4.92 0.25 7.45
C VAL A 26 3.47 -0.22 7.48
N LEU A 27 3.22 -1.48 7.14
CA LEU A 27 1.85 -2.01 7.11
C LEU A 27 1.19 -1.97 8.47
N ARG A 28 1.91 -2.24 9.55
CA ARG A 28 1.37 -2.14 10.90
C ARG A 28 0.95 -0.72 11.26
N VAL A 29 1.77 0.26 10.90
CA VAL A 29 1.45 1.66 11.16
C VAL A 29 0.15 2.06 10.44
N TYR A 30 0.03 1.69 9.19
CA TYR A 30 -1.13 2.07 8.39
C TYR A 30 -2.38 1.26 8.72
N GLU A 31 -2.22 0.01 9.12
CA GLU A 31 -3.33 -0.79 9.65
C GLU A 31 -3.96 -0.09 10.86
N ALA A 32 -3.11 0.39 11.78
CA ALA A 32 -3.57 1.11 12.95
C ALA A 32 -4.27 2.43 12.59
N LYS A 33 -3.71 3.18 11.64
CA LYS A 33 -4.33 4.43 11.17
C LYS A 33 -5.68 4.18 10.51
N ALA A 34 -5.78 3.16 9.68
CA ALA A 34 -7.03 2.79 9.02
C ALA A 34 -8.09 2.40 10.04
N LYS A 35 -7.71 1.59 11.01
CA LYS A 35 -8.61 1.16 12.09
C LYS A 35 -9.14 2.36 12.87
N ALA A 36 -8.27 3.32 13.20
CA ALA A 36 -8.67 4.53 13.92
C ALA A 36 -9.64 5.37 13.10
N ALA A 37 -9.59 5.28 11.77
CA ALA A 37 -10.48 6.01 10.87
C ALA A 37 -11.71 5.18 10.45
N ASN A 38 -11.91 4.00 11.02
CA ASN A 38 -12.98 3.06 10.68
C ASN A 38 -12.93 2.61 9.22
N ILE A 39 -11.73 2.42 8.69
CA ILE A 39 -11.49 1.92 7.36
C ILE A 39 -10.98 0.48 7.48
N ARG A 40 -11.59 -0.45 6.76
CA ARG A 40 -11.14 -1.84 6.73
C ARG A 40 -9.81 -1.90 5.98
N PHE A 41 -8.83 -2.58 6.55
CA PHE A 41 -7.50 -2.70 5.97
C PHE A 41 -7.14 -4.16 5.77
N ASN A 42 -6.90 -4.57 4.54
CA ASN A 42 -6.48 -5.91 4.19
C ASN A 42 -5.11 -5.85 3.52
N ALA A 43 -4.18 -6.66 3.99
CA ALA A 43 -2.84 -6.71 3.40
C ALA A 43 -2.41 -8.15 3.18
N ASN A 44 -1.94 -8.44 1.97
CA ASN A 44 -1.32 -9.70 1.61
C ASN A 44 0.06 -9.37 1.05
N ALA A 45 1.10 -9.76 1.77
CA ALA A 45 2.45 -9.45 1.35
C ALA A 45 3.27 -10.75 1.24
N ALA A 46 3.74 -11.03 0.04
CA ALA A 46 4.64 -12.15 -0.23
C ALA A 46 6.07 -11.63 -0.46
N ALA A 47 6.41 -10.51 0.16
CA ALA A 47 7.70 -9.88 -0.04
C ALA A 47 8.82 -10.66 0.62
N ARG A 48 9.92 -10.76 -0.11
CA ARG A 48 11.13 -11.41 0.36
C ARG A 48 11.87 -10.51 1.34
N LYS A 49 12.77 -11.09 2.12
CA LYS A 49 13.61 -10.34 3.04
C LYS A 49 14.38 -9.24 2.33
N GLU A 50 14.90 -9.52 1.14
CA GLU A 50 15.59 -8.54 0.32
C GLU A 50 14.71 -8.13 -0.85
N THR A 51 14.73 -6.84 -1.18
CA THR A 51 13.93 -6.27 -2.27
C THR A 51 14.83 -5.52 -3.24
N PRO A 52 14.36 -5.28 -4.48
CA PRO A 52 15.14 -4.50 -5.45
C PRO A 52 15.24 -3.02 -5.09
N VAL A 53 14.50 -2.58 -4.09
CA VAL A 53 14.42 -1.17 -3.67
C VAL A 53 15.06 -1.05 -2.29
N SER A 54 15.84 0.01 -2.06
CA SER A 54 16.42 0.26 -0.73
C SER A 54 15.31 0.39 0.33
N SER A 55 15.63 0.08 1.58
CA SER A 55 14.66 0.19 2.67
C SER A 55 14.12 1.60 2.80
N HIS A 56 14.96 2.61 2.63
CA HIS A 56 14.55 4.01 2.70
C HIS A 56 13.51 4.35 1.63
N ASP A 57 13.77 3.98 0.38
CA ASP A 57 12.86 4.25 -0.72
C ASP A 57 11.59 3.39 -0.64
N LEU A 58 11.72 2.17 -0.12
CA LEU A 58 10.58 1.28 0.07
C LEU A 58 9.60 1.86 1.09
N VAL A 59 10.10 2.38 2.21
CA VAL A 59 9.27 3.07 3.20
C VAL A 59 8.56 4.26 2.54
N ALA A 60 9.30 5.09 1.81
CA ALA A 60 8.73 6.26 1.17
C ALA A 60 7.62 5.91 0.18
N ILE A 61 7.84 4.90 -0.65
CA ILE A 61 6.86 4.51 -1.66
C ILE A 61 5.60 3.89 -1.03
N LEU A 62 5.78 2.99 -0.07
CA LEU A 62 4.66 2.37 0.63
C LEU A 62 3.86 3.41 1.41
N ALA A 63 4.55 4.30 2.12
CA ALA A 63 3.89 5.35 2.88
C ALA A 63 3.06 6.25 1.96
N ASN A 64 3.61 6.67 0.83
CA ASN A 64 2.88 7.50 -0.13
C ASN A 64 1.68 6.78 -0.75
N VAL A 65 1.86 5.51 -1.11
CA VAL A 65 0.79 4.70 -1.68
C VAL A 65 -0.37 4.53 -0.69
N VAL A 66 -0.06 4.15 0.55
CA VAL A 66 -1.11 3.88 1.54
C VAL A 66 -1.70 5.18 2.10
N GLU A 67 -0.90 6.24 2.27
CA GLU A 67 -1.43 7.54 2.70
C GLU A 67 -2.44 8.09 1.68
N ASN A 68 -2.12 7.95 0.39
CA ASN A 68 -3.05 8.31 -0.68
C ASN A 68 -4.34 7.48 -0.58
N ALA A 69 -4.21 6.20 -0.27
CA ALA A 69 -5.36 5.32 -0.11
C ALA A 69 -6.23 5.71 1.09
N LEU A 70 -5.61 6.12 2.21
CA LEU A 70 -6.34 6.60 3.39
C LEU A 70 -7.17 7.83 3.06
N HIS A 71 -6.58 8.80 2.35
CA HIS A 71 -7.30 10.01 1.94
C HIS A 71 -8.46 9.67 1.01
N GLY A 72 -8.24 8.82 0.02
CA GLY A 72 -9.28 8.40 -0.90
C GLY A 72 -10.42 7.67 -0.22
N ALA A 73 -10.11 6.76 0.69
CA ALA A 73 -11.11 6.00 1.42
C ALA A 73 -11.93 6.91 2.34
N ALA A 74 -11.28 7.87 3.00
CA ALA A 74 -11.97 8.84 3.86
C ALA A 74 -12.95 9.70 3.07
N ASP A 75 -12.62 10.03 1.81
CA ASP A 75 -13.46 10.87 0.94
C ASP A 75 -14.47 10.06 0.12
N SER A 76 -14.49 8.74 0.28
CA SER A 76 -15.30 7.86 -0.59
C SER A 76 -16.80 7.96 -0.42
N GLU A 77 -17.25 8.50 0.71
CA GLU A 77 -18.67 8.58 1.08
C GLU A 77 -19.36 7.22 1.24
N THR A 78 -18.64 6.12 1.13
CA THR A 78 -19.21 4.79 1.43
C THR A 78 -19.26 4.56 2.94
N SER A 79 -20.26 3.81 3.39
CA SER A 79 -20.38 3.45 4.81
C SER A 79 -19.34 2.41 5.23
N GLU A 80 -18.75 1.70 4.28
CA GLU A 80 -17.77 0.64 4.55
C GLU A 80 -16.52 0.82 3.69
N PRO A 81 -15.72 1.87 3.95
CA PRO A 81 -14.50 2.08 3.17
C PRO A 81 -13.47 0.97 3.41
N VAL A 82 -12.75 0.60 2.35
CA VAL A 82 -11.78 -0.49 2.37
C VAL A 82 -10.49 -0.06 1.69
N ILE A 83 -9.38 -0.52 2.25
CA ILE A 83 -8.06 -0.43 1.63
C ILE A 83 -7.52 -1.85 1.54
N SER A 84 -6.99 -2.23 0.38
CA SER A 84 -6.33 -3.52 0.18
C SER A 84 -4.94 -3.29 -0.39
N VAL A 85 -3.94 -3.91 0.22
CA VAL A 85 -2.55 -3.85 -0.23
C VAL A 85 -2.09 -5.26 -0.55
N ASP A 86 -1.60 -5.46 -1.77
CA ASP A 86 -1.01 -6.72 -2.20
C ASP A 86 0.42 -6.47 -2.65
N ILE A 87 1.35 -7.28 -2.16
CA ILE A 87 2.75 -7.24 -2.56
C ILE A 87 3.13 -8.65 -2.98
N TYR A 88 3.62 -8.79 -4.20
CA TYR A 88 3.97 -10.10 -4.76
C TYR A 88 5.08 -9.98 -5.80
N TYR A 89 5.62 -11.11 -6.19
CA TYR A 89 6.62 -11.19 -7.26
C TYR A 89 6.01 -11.89 -8.47
N LYS A 90 6.23 -11.32 -9.65
CA LYS A 90 5.79 -11.89 -10.91
C LYS A 90 6.81 -11.57 -11.99
N ALA A 91 7.29 -12.58 -12.71
CA ALA A 91 8.26 -12.42 -13.80
C ALA A 91 9.47 -11.58 -13.37
N LYS A 92 10.05 -11.88 -12.22
CA LYS A 92 11.22 -11.19 -11.65
C LYS A 92 10.96 -9.72 -11.32
N LYS A 93 9.70 -9.36 -11.12
CA LYS A 93 9.33 -8.02 -10.68
C LYS A 93 8.69 -8.09 -9.31
N MET A 94 9.02 -7.12 -8.46
CA MET A 94 8.29 -6.89 -7.22
C MET A 94 7.14 -5.96 -7.57
N VAL A 95 5.91 -6.37 -7.26
CA VAL A 95 4.71 -5.61 -7.58
C VAL A 95 3.99 -5.22 -6.30
N ILE A 96 3.64 -3.94 -6.19
CA ILE A 96 2.85 -3.41 -5.10
C ILE A 96 1.54 -2.91 -5.71
N VAL A 97 0.42 -3.46 -5.24
CA VAL A 97 -0.91 -3.04 -5.67
C VAL A 97 -1.67 -2.55 -4.45
N CYS A 98 -2.20 -1.34 -4.53
CA CYS A 98 -3.04 -0.79 -3.47
C CYS A 98 -4.36 -0.34 -4.07
N GLU A 99 -5.44 -0.87 -3.55
CA GLU A 99 -6.79 -0.46 -3.93
C GLU A 99 -7.48 0.18 -2.75
N ASN A 100 -8.24 1.22 -3.01
CA ASN A 100 -9.05 1.85 -1.96
C ASN A 100 -10.40 2.29 -2.51
N SER A 101 -11.39 2.29 -1.62
CA SER A 101 -12.65 2.94 -1.92
C SER A 101 -12.38 4.40 -2.23
N CYS A 102 -13.03 4.95 -3.23
CA CYS A 102 -12.92 6.37 -3.56
C CYS A 102 -14.29 6.92 -3.93
N HIS A 103 -14.37 8.24 -4.06
CA HIS A 103 -15.63 8.87 -4.46
C HIS A 103 -16.05 8.33 -5.82
N PRO A 104 -17.33 7.93 -6.02
CA PRO A 104 -17.78 7.34 -7.28
C PRO A 104 -17.59 8.23 -8.50
N SER A 105 -17.51 9.54 -8.31
CA SER A 105 -17.29 10.48 -9.40
C SER A 105 -15.83 10.63 -9.79
N LEU A 106 -14.91 10.05 -9.00
CA LEU A 106 -13.48 10.16 -9.29
C LEU A 106 -13.11 9.33 -10.51
N GLU A 107 -12.47 9.98 -11.47
CA GLU A 107 -11.90 9.33 -12.63
C GLU A 107 -10.44 9.73 -12.73
N PHE A 108 -9.57 8.76 -12.93
CA PHE A 108 -8.16 9.02 -13.15
C PHE A 108 -7.82 8.62 -14.59
N VAL A 109 -7.42 9.61 -15.38
CA VAL A 109 -7.05 9.39 -16.77
C VAL A 109 -5.53 9.21 -16.85
N PRO A 110 -5.03 8.08 -17.36
CA PRO A 110 -3.59 7.82 -17.40
C PRO A 110 -2.77 8.93 -18.08
N ASP A 111 -3.35 9.60 -19.07
CA ASP A 111 -2.69 10.68 -19.80
C ASP A 111 -2.90 12.06 -19.19
N MET A 112 -3.46 12.10 -17.99
CA MET A 112 -3.65 13.35 -17.28
C MET A 112 -2.32 14.04 -17.01
N SER A 113 -2.28 15.37 -17.17
CA SER A 113 -1.07 16.16 -16.90
C SER A 113 -0.55 15.90 -15.48
N ARG A 114 0.76 15.71 -15.37
CA ARG A 114 1.44 15.53 -14.07
C ARG A 114 1.17 16.69 -13.11
N GLU A 115 0.88 17.88 -13.63
CA GLU A 115 0.56 19.05 -12.80
C GLU A 115 -0.72 18.86 -11.99
N LEU A 116 -1.61 17.97 -12.44
CA LEU A 116 -2.86 17.67 -11.74
C LEU A 116 -2.71 16.57 -10.69
N TRP A 117 -1.53 15.95 -10.63
CA TRP A 117 -1.27 14.92 -9.64
C TRP A 117 -1.01 15.54 -8.27
N GLY A 118 -1.44 14.85 -7.21
CA GLY A 118 -1.06 15.22 -5.85
C GLY A 118 0.41 14.91 -5.58
N VAL A 119 0.94 15.50 -4.52
CA VAL A 119 2.35 15.33 -4.12
C VAL A 119 2.72 13.85 -3.94
N GLY A 120 1.83 13.07 -3.34
CA GLY A 120 2.05 11.65 -3.10
C GLY A 120 2.25 10.87 -4.39
N ILE A 121 1.44 11.14 -5.42
CA ILE A 121 1.56 10.46 -6.71
C ILE A 121 2.87 10.83 -7.41
N HIS A 122 3.25 12.11 -7.38
CA HIS A 122 4.55 12.54 -7.92
C HIS A 122 5.71 11.80 -7.27
N SER A 123 5.68 11.65 -5.95
CA SER A 123 6.72 10.97 -5.20
C SER A 123 6.78 9.48 -5.56
N ILE A 124 5.63 8.83 -5.70
CA ILE A 124 5.56 7.42 -6.11
C ILE A 124 6.20 7.23 -7.49
N VAL A 125 5.81 8.06 -8.45
CA VAL A 125 6.31 7.98 -9.83
C VAL A 125 7.81 8.24 -9.87
N SER A 126 8.29 9.28 -9.19
CA SER A 126 9.70 9.63 -9.17
C SER A 126 10.56 8.51 -8.58
N THR A 127 10.10 7.89 -7.51
CA THR A 127 10.84 6.77 -6.89
C THR A 127 10.83 5.56 -7.81
N ALA A 128 9.69 5.25 -8.43
CA ALA A 128 9.63 4.13 -9.37
C ALA A 128 10.58 4.34 -10.55
N GLU A 129 10.59 5.54 -11.13
CA GLU A 129 11.48 5.88 -12.25
C GLU A 129 12.95 5.73 -11.87
N LYS A 130 13.32 6.07 -10.64
CA LYS A 130 14.68 5.92 -10.13
C LYS A 130 15.17 4.47 -10.24
N TYR A 131 14.29 3.50 -10.08
CA TYR A 131 14.61 2.08 -10.16
C TYR A 131 14.24 1.44 -11.50
N GLY A 132 13.92 2.26 -12.50
CA GLY A 132 13.50 1.73 -13.81
C GLY A 132 12.17 1.00 -13.74
N GLY A 133 11.37 1.27 -12.73
CA GLY A 133 10.07 0.65 -12.54
C GLY A 133 8.94 1.36 -13.26
N THR A 134 7.75 0.84 -13.09
CA THR A 134 6.54 1.36 -13.72
C THR A 134 5.46 1.64 -12.68
N CYS A 135 4.61 2.60 -12.97
CA CYS A 135 3.43 2.92 -12.17
C CYS A 135 2.21 2.97 -13.05
N ARG A 136 1.08 2.52 -12.50
CA ARG A 136 -0.21 2.65 -13.16
C ARG A 136 -1.24 3.05 -12.11
N PHE A 137 -2.08 4.01 -12.45
CA PHE A 137 -3.17 4.48 -11.59
C PHE A 137 -4.47 4.43 -12.37
N THR A 138 -5.53 3.90 -11.74
CA THR A 138 -6.87 3.89 -12.31
C THR A 138 -7.88 4.29 -11.24
N ALA A 139 -8.97 4.92 -11.66
CA ALA A 139 -10.09 5.21 -10.77
C ALA A 139 -11.37 5.01 -11.57
N GLN A 140 -12.19 4.07 -11.13
CA GLN A 140 -13.49 3.80 -11.74
C GLN A 140 -14.38 3.03 -10.77
N ASN A 141 -15.68 3.24 -10.88
CA ASN A 141 -16.68 2.50 -10.10
C ASN A 141 -16.44 2.54 -8.59
N GLY A 142 -15.94 3.68 -8.08
CA GLY A 142 -15.70 3.85 -6.66
C GLY A 142 -14.45 3.16 -6.13
N VAL A 143 -13.54 2.74 -7.02
CA VAL A 143 -12.28 2.10 -6.64
C VAL A 143 -11.10 2.82 -7.29
N PHE A 144 -10.13 3.24 -6.49
CA PHE A 144 -8.86 3.75 -6.97
C PHE A 144 -7.82 2.65 -6.81
N LYS A 145 -7.04 2.41 -7.84
CA LYS A 145 -6.01 1.37 -7.84
C LYS A 145 -4.68 1.95 -8.27
N ALA A 146 -3.65 1.73 -7.45
CA ALA A 146 -2.27 2.07 -7.75
C ALA A 146 -1.46 0.79 -7.90
N THR A 147 -0.71 0.66 -8.98
CA THR A 147 0.17 -0.48 -9.21
C THR A 147 1.57 0.05 -9.46
N VAL A 148 2.54 -0.44 -8.68
CA VAL A 148 3.94 -0.07 -8.82
C VAL A 148 4.74 -1.35 -8.98
N ALA A 149 5.62 -1.40 -9.97
CA ALA A 149 6.43 -2.58 -10.23
C ALA A 149 7.90 -2.19 -10.37
N PHE A 150 8.75 -2.99 -9.75
CA PHE A 150 10.21 -2.82 -9.78
C PHE A 150 10.86 -4.10 -10.29
N THR A 151 11.83 -3.98 -11.17
CA THR A 151 12.61 -5.13 -11.63
C THR A 151 13.54 -5.60 -10.51
N SER A 152 13.46 -6.87 -10.19
CA SER A 152 14.32 -7.46 -9.15
C SER A 152 15.64 -7.94 -9.74
#